data_31bcb6f066e89f70dc2a805f9e556432
#
_entry.id   31bcb6f066e89f70dc2a805f9e556432
#
_cell.length_a   1.000
_cell.length_b   1.000
_cell.length_c   1.000
_cell.angle_alpha   90.00
_cell.angle_beta   90.00
_cell.angle_gamma   90.00
#
_symmetry.space_group_name_H-M   'P 1'
#
loop_
_entity.id
_entity.type
_entity.pdbx_description
1 polymer ?
#
loop_
_entity_poly.entity_id
_entity_poly.type
_entity_poly.pdbx_seq_one_letter_code
_entity_poly.pdbx_strand_id
1 'polypeptide(L)'
;MPVETELLPPRYRSPSRLGHGAMGDIYLATDDVLGREVAVKVLADRYAADVGIHERFKREALAAARLSGERGAVTIFDVGEWSGRPFIVMEHLAGGSLEDRLRRDGAQPPARALAWLEQAAAALDAAHRHGIVHRDVKPANLLLNERGEVSVADFGIASAAGMDSMTLTGTVLGTAGYLSPEQATGERATPASDVYALAVVAYELLSGERPFENESPTAEAAAHVNAPVPSIAERCENLPRELDGVFQRALAKDPGRRYPSAREFVAELRGALSHSAGTTQEFAPTRPTRRTPARWLVPLALLLLAGAIGAAVAAIVTSGGGSKANVVTRTIAGTGGTTTVRQTVTHETTAAAPAPPPPPPPPPPAAVTGSGHSLNDQGYSRSQAGDYAGAVPLLRSAVQKLRGLGPSDPYEAYANYNLGYALYRLGRCSEAVPYLQRARQLEPQRREPGQILKRAERC
;
A
#
# COMPACT_ATOMS: atom_id res chain seq x y z
N MET A 1 -2.23 -12.14 38.60
CA MET A 1 -2.74 -11.28 37.49
C MET A 1 -4.24 -11.47 37.38
N PRO A 2 -5.08 -10.59 37.93
CA PRO A 2 -6.53 -10.77 37.90
C PRO A 2 -7.19 -9.71 37.01
N VAL A 3 -6.72 -9.46 35.77
CA VAL A 3 -7.22 -8.32 34.96
C VAL A 3 -8.04 -8.78 33.75
N GLU A 4 -7.93 -10.04 33.32
CA GLU A 4 -8.58 -10.48 32.07
C GLU A 4 -10.05 -10.89 32.24
N THR A 5 -10.50 -11.22 33.46
CA THR A 5 -11.89 -11.59 33.75
C THR A 5 -12.87 -10.40 33.72
N GLU A 6 -12.39 -9.17 33.82
CA GLU A 6 -13.23 -7.96 33.73
C GLU A 6 -13.43 -7.44 32.30
N LEU A 7 -12.68 -7.98 31.33
CA LEU A 7 -12.73 -7.52 29.94
C LEU A 7 -13.94 -8.02 29.17
N LEU A 8 -14.48 -9.18 29.53
CA LEU A 8 -15.61 -9.84 28.88
C LEU A 8 -16.75 -10.10 29.88
N PRO A 9 -17.99 -10.16 29.44
CA PRO A 9 -19.10 -10.63 30.28
C PRO A 9 -18.81 -12.00 30.89
N PRO A 10 -19.34 -12.32 32.09
CA PRO A 10 -19.10 -13.60 32.78
C PRO A 10 -19.49 -14.85 31.99
N ARG A 11 -20.34 -14.70 30.96
CA ARG A 11 -20.72 -15.74 30.02
C ARG A 11 -19.54 -16.23 29.19
N TYR A 12 -18.58 -15.36 28.84
CA TYR A 12 -17.45 -15.70 27.98
C TYR A 12 -16.19 -15.91 28.81
N ARG A 13 -15.91 -17.17 29.12
CA ARG A 13 -14.86 -17.56 30.08
C ARG A 13 -13.53 -17.86 29.45
N SER A 14 -12.49 -17.82 30.27
CA SER A 14 -11.11 -18.18 29.91
C SER A 14 -10.59 -17.43 28.69
N PRO A 15 -10.72 -16.08 28.64
CA PRO A 15 -10.29 -15.34 27.49
C PRO A 15 -8.77 -15.48 27.28
N SER A 16 -8.38 -15.83 26.08
CA SER A 16 -7.00 -15.79 25.60
C SER A 16 -6.91 -14.92 24.37
N ARG A 17 -5.90 -14.05 24.29
CA ARG A 17 -5.79 -13.10 23.21
C ARG A 17 -5.38 -13.78 21.90
N LEU A 18 -6.22 -13.69 20.87
CA LEU A 18 -5.95 -14.18 19.51
C LEU A 18 -5.19 -13.15 18.66
N GLY A 19 -5.52 -11.87 18.81
CA GLY A 19 -4.91 -10.84 17.99
C GLY A 19 -5.17 -9.42 18.49
N HIS A 20 -4.43 -8.49 17.89
CA HIS A 20 -4.58 -7.04 18.10
C HIS A 20 -4.82 -6.35 16.76
N GLY A 21 -5.88 -5.58 16.67
CA GLY A 21 -6.23 -4.80 15.48
C GLY A 21 -6.32 -3.30 15.75
N ALA A 22 -6.43 -2.53 14.69
CA ALA A 22 -6.56 -1.07 14.78
C ALA A 22 -7.74 -0.62 15.63
N MET A 23 -8.83 -1.39 15.67
CA MET A 23 -10.07 -1.04 16.39
C MET A 23 -10.19 -1.72 17.77
N GLY A 24 -9.37 -2.69 18.09
CA GLY A 24 -9.45 -3.41 19.36
C GLY A 24 -8.76 -4.75 19.34
N ASP A 25 -8.94 -5.47 20.43
CA ASP A 25 -8.39 -6.80 20.65
C ASP A 25 -9.42 -7.88 20.33
N ILE A 26 -8.93 -9.03 19.86
CA ILE A 26 -9.74 -10.22 19.61
C ILE A 26 -9.30 -11.30 20.60
N TYR A 27 -10.26 -11.87 21.31
CA TYR A 27 -10.05 -12.92 22.29
C TYR A 27 -10.76 -14.22 21.87
N LEU A 28 -10.09 -15.34 22.03
CA LEU A 28 -10.73 -16.66 22.12
C LEU A 28 -11.35 -16.80 23.50
N ALA A 29 -12.59 -17.20 23.58
CA ALA A 29 -13.28 -17.47 24.84
C ALA A 29 -14.23 -18.65 24.69
N THR A 30 -14.65 -19.23 25.82
CA THR A 30 -15.69 -20.26 25.87
C THR A 30 -17.02 -19.61 26.23
N ASP A 31 -18.04 -19.75 25.38
CA ASP A 31 -19.44 -19.44 25.72
C ASP A 31 -19.95 -20.51 26.70
N ASP A 32 -20.05 -20.18 27.98
CA ASP A 32 -20.40 -21.09 29.04
C ASP A 32 -21.86 -21.59 28.98
N VAL A 33 -22.72 -20.82 28.26
CA VAL A 33 -24.14 -21.18 28.06
C VAL A 33 -24.31 -22.21 26.95
N LEU A 34 -23.53 -22.09 25.89
CA LEU A 34 -23.63 -22.94 24.69
C LEU A 34 -22.53 -24.00 24.61
N GLY A 35 -21.53 -23.97 25.51
CA GLY A 35 -20.43 -24.93 25.58
C GLY A 35 -19.57 -24.94 24.32
N ARG A 36 -19.30 -23.77 23.69
CA ARG A 36 -18.53 -23.66 22.46
C ARG A 36 -17.48 -22.56 22.53
N GLU A 37 -16.43 -22.73 21.74
CA GLU A 37 -15.45 -21.66 21.52
C GLU A 37 -16.01 -20.55 20.63
N VAL A 38 -15.68 -19.32 20.97
CA VAL A 38 -16.10 -18.11 20.25
C VAL A 38 -14.93 -17.13 20.14
N ALA A 39 -14.89 -16.35 19.08
CA ALA A 39 -14.02 -15.18 18.99
C ALA A 39 -14.78 -13.95 19.48
N VAL A 40 -14.19 -13.18 20.38
CA VAL A 40 -14.80 -11.96 20.94
C VAL A 40 -13.92 -10.76 20.59
N LYS A 41 -14.43 -9.87 19.76
CA LYS A 41 -13.78 -8.60 19.38
C LYS A 41 -14.27 -7.51 20.32
N VAL A 42 -13.34 -6.87 21.06
CA VAL A 42 -13.64 -5.79 22.00
C VAL A 42 -13.08 -4.49 21.48
N LEU A 43 -13.87 -3.43 21.50
CA LEU A 43 -13.43 -2.11 21.07
C LEU A 43 -12.30 -1.60 21.98
N ALA A 44 -11.25 -1.03 21.38
CA ALA A 44 -10.07 -0.55 22.11
C ALA A 44 -10.41 0.62 23.04
N ASP A 45 -9.75 0.67 24.21
CA ASP A 45 -9.97 1.69 25.26
C ASP A 45 -9.84 3.13 24.75
N ARG A 46 -8.95 3.39 23.78
CA ARG A 46 -8.80 4.72 23.18
C ARG A 46 -10.06 5.24 22.48
N TYR A 47 -11.02 4.37 22.18
CA TYR A 47 -12.31 4.73 21.60
C TYR A 47 -13.46 4.65 22.61
N ALA A 48 -13.19 4.29 23.87
CA ALA A 48 -14.21 4.08 24.90
C ALA A 48 -15.02 5.35 25.21
N ALA A 49 -14.44 6.54 25.04
CA ALA A 49 -15.12 7.80 25.28
C ALA A 49 -15.87 8.38 24.04
N ASP A 50 -15.70 7.78 22.85
CA ASP A 50 -16.31 8.28 21.61
C ASP A 50 -17.63 7.59 21.31
N VAL A 51 -18.75 8.23 21.69
CA VAL A 51 -20.11 7.74 21.45
C VAL A 51 -20.39 7.49 19.97
N GLY A 52 -19.83 8.33 19.07
CA GLY A 52 -20.01 8.17 17.63
C GLY A 52 -19.33 6.92 17.09
N ILE A 53 -18.16 6.55 17.65
CA ILE A 53 -17.47 5.30 17.28
C ILE A 53 -18.23 4.10 17.84
N HIS A 54 -18.75 4.16 19.07
CA HIS A 54 -19.57 3.11 19.66
C HIS A 54 -20.81 2.79 18.80
N GLU A 55 -21.58 3.82 18.45
CA GLU A 55 -22.80 3.66 17.65
C GLU A 55 -22.49 3.11 16.24
N ARG A 56 -21.40 3.57 15.61
CA ARG A 56 -20.96 3.02 14.33
C ARG A 56 -20.54 1.56 14.44
N PHE A 57 -19.73 1.21 15.46
CA PHE A 57 -19.29 -0.16 15.70
C PHE A 57 -20.47 -1.12 15.89
N LYS A 58 -21.46 -0.75 16.71
CA LYS A 58 -22.70 -1.53 16.91
C LYS A 58 -23.51 -1.66 15.62
N ARG A 59 -23.69 -0.54 14.90
CA ARG A 59 -24.48 -0.53 13.65
C ARG A 59 -23.86 -1.41 12.58
N GLU A 60 -22.54 -1.36 12.41
CA GLU A 60 -21.81 -2.17 11.44
C GLU A 60 -21.81 -3.65 11.82
N ALA A 61 -21.64 -3.96 13.12
CA ALA A 61 -21.80 -5.32 13.62
C ALA A 61 -23.20 -5.88 13.33
N LEU A 62 -24.25 -5.09 13.55
CA LEU A 62 -25.63 -5.49 13.24
C LEU A 62 -25.88 -5.64 11.72
N ALA A 63 -25.22 -4.83 10.90
CA ALA A 63 -25.29 -4.99 9.44
C ALA A 63 -24.59 -6.30 9.01
N ALA A 64 -23.40 -6.57 9.54
CA ALA A 64 -22.66 -7.81 9.27
C ALA A 64 -23.41 -9.05 9.79
N ALA A 65 -24.14 -8.94 10.91
CA ALA A 65 -24.96 -10.03 11.45
C ALA A 65 -26.07 -10.47 10.48
N ARG A 66 -26.53 -9.61 9.55
CA ARG A 66 -27.47 -9.99 8.48
C ARG A 66 -26.88 -10.98 7.49
N LEU A 67 -25.57 -11.11 7.44
CA LEU A 67 -24.87 -12.09 6.61
C LEU A 67 -24.68 -13.43 7.33
N SER A 68 -25.07 -13.53 8.62
CA SER A 68 -25.02 -14.79 9.37
C SER A 68 -25.93 -15.80 8.70
N GLY A 69 -25.35 -16.90 8.21
CA GLY A 69 -26.06 -17.89 7.39
C GLY A 69 -25.73 -17.84 5.89
N GLU A 70 -25.14 -16.76 5.39
CA GLU A 70 -24.55 -16.75 4.05
C GLU A 70 -23.25 -17.58 4.05
N ARG A 71 -23.13 -18.45 3.07
CA ARG A 71 -21.94 -19.33 2.97
C ARG A 71 -20.67 -18.49 2.74
N GLY A 72 -19.66 -18.70 3.57
CA GLY A 72 -18.38 -18.01 3.46
C GLY A 72 -18.32 -16.64 4.17
N ALA A 73 -19.37 -16.24 4.90
CA ALA A 73 -19.32 -15.11 5.83
C ALA A 73 -19.18 -15.63 7.26
N VAL A 74 -18.33 -14.98 8.08
CA VAL A 74 -18.21 -15.30 9.51
C VAL A 74 -19.52 -15.02 10.20
N THR A 75 -20.01 -15.99 10.98
CA THR A 75 -21.27 -15.87 11.72
C THR A 75 -21.09 -14.99 12.96
N ILE A 76 -21.91 -13.95 13.12
CA ILE A 76 -21.99 -13.14 14.32
C ILE A 76 -23.06 -13.76 15.23
N PHE A 77 -22.68 -14.05 16.47
CA PHE A 77 -23.54 -14.68 17.47
C PHE A 77 -24.17 -13.70 18.44
N ASP A 78 -23.45 -12.63 18.79
CA ASP A 78 -23.92 -11.63 19.74
C ASP A 78 -23.23 -10.29 19.54
N VAL A 79 -23.90 -9.21 19.91
CA VAL A 79 -23.37 -7.84 19.91
C VAL A 79 -23.84 -7.18 21.19
N GLY A 80 -22.90 -6.73 22.02
CA GLY A 80 -23.23 -6.17 23.34
C GLY A 80 -22.26 -5.08 23.78
N GLU A 81 -22.43 -4.73 25.06
CA GLU A 81 -21.55 -3.79 25.75
C GLU A 81 -21.27 -4.33 27.17
N TRP A 82 -20.01 -4.25 27.57
CA TRP A 82 -19.56 -4.66 28.91
C TRP A 82 -18.57 -3.65 29.46
N SER A 83 -18.81 -3.19 30.68
CA SER A 83 -17.98 -2.17 31.35
C SER A 83 -17.74 -0.93 30.45
N GLY A 84 -18.77 -0.47 29.74
CA GLY A 84 -18.72 0.68 28.85
C GLY A 84 -17.98 0.42 27.52
N ARG A 85 -17.67 -0.84 27.19
CA ARG A 85 -16.97 -1.19 25.93
C ARG A 85 -17.87 -2.08 25.07
N PRO A 86 -18.14 -1.71 23.81
CA PRO A 86 -18.79 -2.56 22.85
C PRO A 86 -17.95 -3.80 22.53
N PHE A 87 -18.63 -4.94 22.38
CA PHE A 87 -18.02 -6.18 21.93
C PHE A 87 -18.90 -6.87 20.88
N ILE A 88 -18.26 -7.72 20.07
CA ILE A 88 -18.90 -8.58 19.08
C ILE A 88 -18.44 -10.00 19.33
N VAL A 89 -19.37 -10.94 19.44
CA VAL A 89 -19.11 -12.37 19.55
C VAL A 89 -19.38 -13.04 18.21
N MET A 90 -18.39 -13.76 17.72
CA MET A 90 -18.44 -14.38 16.42
C MET A 90 -17.87 -15.79 16.43
N GLU A 91 -18.10 -16.50 15.36
CA GLU A 91 -17.53 -17.81 15.08
C GLU A 91 -16.01 -17.79 15.19
N HIS A 92 -15.45 -18.76 15.94
CA HIS A 92 -14.01 -19.00 15.99
C HIS A 92 -13.60 -19.92 14.84
N LEU A 93 -12.65 -19.49 14.00
CA LEU A 93 -12.12 -20.25 12.88
C LEU A 93 -10.66 -20.63 13.17
N ALA A 94 -10.45 -21.89 13.53
CA ALA A 94 -9.18 -22.38 14.08
C ALA A 94 -8.06 -22.55 13.04
N GLY A 95 -8.35 -22.43 11.74
CA GLY A 95 -7.36 -22.60 10.65
C GLY A 95 -6.43 -21.40 10.44
N GLY A 96 -6.62 -20.28 11.18
CA GLY A 96 -5.88 -19.02 11.01
C GLY A 96 -6.35 -18.22 9.79
N SER A 97 -5.56 -17.24 9.36
CA SER A 97 -5.86 -16.37 8.22
C SER A 97 -5.07 -16.74 6.95
N LEU A 98 -5.48 -16.21 5.79
CA LEU A 98 -4.67 -16.31 4.58
C LEU A 98 -3.36 -15.51 4.71
N GLU A 99 -3.31 -14.47 5.55
CA GLU A 99 -2.06 -13.77 5.88
C GLU A 99 -1.06 -14.70 6.59
N ASP A 100 -1.54 -15.52 7.53
CA ASP A 100 -0.69 -16.51 8.20
C ASP A 100 -0.17 -17.58 7.22
N ARG A 101 -1.01 -17.94 6.23
CA ARG A 101 -0.60 -18.86 5.15
C ARG A 101 0.46 -18.25 4.26
N LEU A 102 0.26 -17.01 3.79
CA LEU A 102 1.24 -16.29 2.98
C LEU A 102 2.58 -16.10 3.72
N ARG A 103 2.51 -15.68 4.99
CA ARG A 103 3.71 -15.50 5.81
C ARG A 103 4.52 -16.78 6.02
N ARG A 104 3.83 -17.93 6.14
CA ARG A 104 4.46 -19.21 6.41
C ARG A 104 4.91 -19.92 5.14
N ASP A 105 4.07 -19.93 4.11
CA ASP A 105 4.19 -20.80 2.93
C ASP A 105 4.56 -20.01 1.66
N GLY A 106 4.51 -18.66 1.68
CA GLY A 106 4.69 -17.79 0.50
C GLY A 106 3.58 -17.95 -0.52
N ALA A 107 3.93 -17.88 -1.81
CA ALA A 107 3.01 -18.08 -2.92
C ALA A 107 2.29 -19.44 -2.83
N GLN A 108 1.01 -19.43 -3.17
CA GLN A 108 0.16 -20.62 -3.05
C GLN A 108 -0.02 -21.32 -4.39
N PRO A 109 -0.15 -22.66 -4.40
CA PRO A 109 -0.52 -23.38 -5.61
C PRO A 109 -1.80 -22.80 -6.23
N PRO A 110 -1.85 -22.58 -7.57
CA PRO A 110 -2.99 -21.91 -8.22
C PRO A 110 -4.35 -22.55 -7.91
N ALA A 111 -4.43 -23.88 -7.86
CA ALA A 111 -5.68 -24.58 -7.54
C ALA A 111 -6.17 -24.27 -6.13
N ARG A 112 -5.26 -24.15 -5.15
CA ARG A 112 -5.61 -23.77 -3.76
C ARG A 112 -6.04 -22.31 -3.66
N ALA A 113 -5.27 -21.41 -4.27
CA ALA A 113 -5.61 -19.98 -4.32
C ALA A 113 -7.00 -19.76 -4.94
N LEU A 114 -7.29 -20.40 -6.07
CA LEU A 114 -8.61 -20.35 -6.71
C LEU A 114 -9.73 -20.82 -5.79
N ALA A 115 -9.56 -21.96 -5.10
CA ALA A 115 -10.59 -22.49 -4.21
C ALA A 115 -10.94 -21.51 -3.09
N TRP A 116 -9.95 -20.82 -2.53
CA TRP A 116 -10.15 -19.77 -1.51
C TRP A 116 -10.79 -18.51 -2.07
N LEU A 117 -10.33 -18.07 -3.25
CA LEU A 117 -10.88 -16.86 -3.90
C LEU A 117 -12.34 -17.06 -4.33
N GLU A 118 -12.72 -18.25 -4.74
CA GLU A 118 -14.12 -18.58 -5.08
C GLU A 118 -15.05 -18.45 -3.88
N GLN A 119 -14.62 -18.94 -2.72
CA GLN A 119 -15.37 -18.82 -1.48
C GLN A 119 -15.48 -17.37 -1.03
N ALA A 120 -14.36 -16.63 -1.05
CA ALA A 120 -14.35 -15.21 -0.72
C ALA A 120 -15.22 -14.39 -1.68
N ALA A 121 -15.13 -14.64 -2.99
CA ALA A 121 -15.95 -13.96 -4.00
C ALA A 121 -17.45 -14.23 -3.80
N ALA A 122 -17.80 -15.47 -3.45
CA ALA A 122 -19.19 -15.84 -3.16
C ALA A 122 -19.76 -15.06 -1.96
N ALA A 123 -18.96 -14.92 -0.90
CA ALA A 123 -19.36 -14.17 0.32
C ALA A 123 -19.44 -12.67 0.04
N LEU A 124 -18.48 -12.09 -0.70
CA LEU A 124 -18.52 -10.67 -1.07
C LEU A 124 -19.74 -10.33 -1.93
N ASP A 125 -20.02 -11.13 -2.97
CA ASP A 125 -21.18 -10.92 -3.82
C ASP A 125 -22.50 -11.11 -3.04
N ALA A 126 -22.52 -12.00 -2.04
CA ALA A 126 -23.67 -12.12 -1.13
C ALA A 126 -23.87 -10.82 -0.32
N ALA A 127 -22.81 -10.29 0.28
CA ALA A 127 -22.84 -9.04 1.02
C ALA A 127 -23.30 -7.86 0.13
N HIS A 128 -22.79 -7.77 -1.09
CA HIS A 128 -23.18 -6.73 -2.05
C HIS A 128 -24.67 -6.78 -2.38
N ARG A 129 -25.27 -7.98 -2.52
CA ARG A 129 -26.74 -8.12 -2.70
C ARG A 129 -27.55 -7.59 -1.51
N HIS A 130 -26.99 -7.64 -0.30
CA HIS A 130 -27.56 -7.06 0.91
C HIS A 130 -27.24 -5.57 1.09
N GLY A 131 -26.56 -4.93 0.11
CA GLY A 131 -26.13 -3.52 0.17
C GLY A 131 -24.96 -3.28 1.13
N ILE A 132 -24.22 -4.33 1.50
CA ILE A 132 -23.07 -4.28 2.40
C ILE A 132 -21.79 -4.35 1.57
N VAL A 133 -20.94 -3.33 1.67
CA VAL A 133 -19.58 -3.29 1.09
C VAL A 133 -18.59 -3.57 2.21
N HIS A 134 -17.60 -4.44 1.94
CA HIS A 134 -16.63 -4.89 2.96
C HIS A 134 -15.61 -3.80 3.31
N ARG A 135 -15.04 -3.11 2.31
CA ARG A 135 -14.11 -1.97 2.42
C ARG A 135 -12.69 -2.28 2.92
N ASP A 136 -12.46 -3.45 3.51
CA ASP A 136 -11.16 -3.87 4.06
C ASP A 136 -10.86 -5.34 3.71
N VAL A 137 -11.02 -5.71 2.42
CA VAL A 137 -10.68 -7.05 1.94
C VAL A 137 -9.16 -7.19 1.92
N LYS A 138 -8.64 -8.15 2.71
CA LYS A 138 -7.21 -8.45 2.82
C LYS A 138 -7.01 -9.86 3.37
N PRO A 139 -5.83 -10.47 3.22
CA PRO A 139 -5.56 -11.84 3.69
C PRO A 139 -5.84 -12.06 5.19
N ALA A 140 -5.62 -11.03 6.03
CA ALA A 140 -5.90 -11.08 7.45
C ALA A 140 -7.40 -11.26 7.79
N ASN A 141 -8.30 -10.81 6.91
CA ASN A 141 -9.75 -10.89 7.08
C ASN A 141 -10.38 -12.09 6.34
N LEU A 142 -9.55 -12.93 5.70
CA LEU A 142 -9.96 -14.16 5.06
C LEU A 142 -9.50 -15.34 5.95
N LEU A 143 -10.41 -15.80 6.80
CA LEU A 143 -10.13 -16.78 7.84
C LEU A 143 -10.42 -18.20 7.35
N LEU A 144 -9.64 -19.16 7.84
CA LEU A 144 -9.76 -20.57 7.48
C LEU A 144 -10.39 -21.36 8.63
N ASN A 145 -11.34 -22.23 8.32
CA ASN A 145 -11.79 -23.25 9.24
C ASN A 145 -10.82 -24.45 9.25
N GLU A 146 -11.07 -25.45 10.10
CA GLU A 146 -10.25 -26.67 10.21
C GLU A 146 -10.17 -27.48 8.90
N ARG A 147 -11.16 -27.33 8.02
CA ARG A 147 -11.18 -27.99 6.70
C ARG A 147 -10.43 -27.20 5.62
N GLY A 148 -9.90 -26.02 5.97
CA GLY A 148 -9.23 -25.12 5.03
C GLY A 148 -10.19 -24.35 4.11
N GLU A 149 -11.47 -24.24 4.46
CA GLU A 149 -12.46 -23.42 3.78
C GLU A 149 -12.39 -21.98 4.28
N VAL A 150 -12.56 -21.01 3.37
CA VAL A 150 -12.48 -19.57 3.69
C VAL A 150 -13.82 -19.02 4.14
N SER A 151 -13.78 -18.21 5.20
CA SER A 151 -14.84 -17.29 5.58
C SER A 151 -14.30 -15.86 5.68
N VAL A 152 -15.08 -14.91 5.16
CA VAL A 152 -14.78 -13.49 5.19
C VAL A 152 -15.24 -12.90 6.52
N ALA A 153 -14.33 -12.27 7.24
CA ALA A 153 -14.56 -11.65 8.55
C ALA A 153 -14.55 -10.11 8.43
N ASP A 154 -15.05 -9.45 9.46
CA ASP A 154 -14.96 -7.99 9.64
C ASP A 154 -15.63 -7.13 8.53
N PHE A 155 -16.79 -7.54 8.03
CA PHE A 155 -17.56 -6.76 7.07
C PHE A 155 -17.88 -5.35 7.60
N GLY A 156 -17.35 -4.33 6.94
CA GLY A 156 -17.68 -2.92 7.16
C GLY A 156 -17.22 -2.32 8.49
N ILE A 157 -16.71 -3.13 9.44
CA ILE A 157 -16.40 -2.68 10.81
C ILE A 157 -15.26 -1.63 10.84
N ALA A 158 -14.38 -1.61 9.85
CA ALA A 158 -13.29 -0.63 9.75
C ALA A 158 -13.78 0.82 9.55
N SER A 159 -14.93 1.00 8.91
CA SER A 159 -15.58 2.30 8.70
C SER A 159 -16.07 2.96 9.99
N ALA A 160 -16.32 2.17 11.06
CA ALA A 160 -16.78 2.67 12.34
C ALA A 160 -15.81 3.65 13.01
N ALA A 161 -14.51 3.49 12.80
CA ALA A 161 -13.50 4.38 13.38
C ALA A 161 -13.30 5.68 12.60
N GLY A 162 -14.13 5.97 11.58
CA GLY A 162 -13.94 7.16 10.73
C GLY A 162 -12.78 7.00 9.75
N MET A 163 -12.33 5.77 9.50
CA MET A 163 -11.24 5.44 8.59
C MET A 163 -11.66 5.47 7.11
N ASP A 164 -12.91 5.88 6.81
CA ASP A 164 -13.36 6.16 5.43
C ASP A 164 -12.63 7.34 4.78
N SER A 165 -11.89 8.13 5.58
CA SER A 165 -11.00 9.17 5.10
C SER A 165 -9.59 8.94 5.64
N MET A 166 -8.73 8.28 4.88
CA MET A 166 -7.30 8.10 5.15
C MET A 166 -6.52 9.39 5.37
N THR A 167 -7.19 10.54 5.23
CA THR A 167 -6.59 11.87 5.26
C THR A 167 -6.54 12.52 6.63
N LEU A 168 -7.28 12.03 7.66
CA LEU A 168 -7.44 12.80 8.89
C LEU A 168 -6.46 12.49 10.03
N THR A 169 -5.75 11.36 10.04
CA THR A 169 -4.89 11.04 11.19
C THR A 169 -3.46 10.62 10.88
N GLY A 170 -3.04 10.55 9.62
CA GLY A 170 -1.63 10.20 9.29
C GLY A 170 -1.18 8.80 9.75
N THR A 171 -2.08 7.99 10.30
CA THR A 171 -1.78 6.67 10.83
C THR A 171 -2.41 5.60 9.92
N VAL A 172 -1.88 5.49 8.71
CA VAL A 172 -2.10 4.30 7.87
C VAL A 172 -1.22 3.19 8.42
N LEU A 173 -1.70 2.48 9.43
CA LEU A 173 -1.00 1.32 9.97
C LEU A 173 -1.56 0.07 9.28
N GLY A 174 -0.83 -0.49 8.33
CA GLY A 174 -0.99 -1.89 7.87
C GLY A 174 -1.96 -2.18 6.72
N THR A 175 -2.87 -1.28 6.33
CA THR A 175 -3.93 -1.62 5.35
C THR A 175 -3.73 -0.98 3.96
N ALA A 176 -2.72 -0.12 3.78
CA ALA A 176 -2.50 0.61 2.52
C ALA A 176 -2.34 -0.31 1.31
N GLY A 177 -1.79 -1.48 1.50
CA GLY A 177 -1.46 -2.43 0.43
C GLY A 177 -2.65 -3.06 -0.31
N TYR A 178 -3.87 -2.87 0.17
CA TYR A 178 -5.08 -3.45 -0.45
C TYR A 178 -6.14 -2.39 -0.78
N LEU A 179 -5.83 -1.12 -0.58
CA LEU A 179 -6.76 -0.03 -0.85
C LEU A 179 -7.04 0.13 -2.33
N SER A 180 -8.30 0.32 -2.68
CA SER A 180 -8.64 0.73 -4.03
C SER A 180 -8.23 2.19 -4.28
N PRO A 181 -7.99 2.60 -5.55
CA PRO A 181 -7.64 3.99 -5.89
C PRO A 181 -8.61 5.02 -5.33
N GLU A 182 -9.91 4.76 -5.42
CA GLU A 182 -10.96 5.63 -4.87
C GLU A 182 -10.89 5.74 -3.34
N GLN A 183 -10.60 4.66 -2.63
CA GLN A 183 -10.38 4.72 -1.19
C GLN A 183 -9.11 5.49 -0.84
N ALA A 184 -8.04 5.30 -1.60
CA ALA A 184 -6.77 6.02 -1.40
C ALA A 184 -6.91 7.53 -1.65
N THR A 185 -7.86 7.97 -2.49
CA THR A 185 -8.20 9.38 -2.72
C THR A 185 -9.27 9.91 -1.77
N GLY A 186 -9.79 9.09 -0.83
CA GLY A 186 -10.79 9.48 0.17
C GLY A 186 -12.22 9.44 -0.36
N GLU A 187 -12.45 8.82 -1.50
CA GLU A 187 -13.78 8.59 -2.04
C GLU A 187 -14.45 7.39 -1.36
N ARG A 188 -15.78 7.32 -1.50
CA ARG A 188 -16.55 6.25 -0.88
C ARG A 188 -16.30 4.91 -1.57
N ALA A 189 -15.97 3.89 -0.77
CA ALA A 189 -15.86 2.52 -1.25
C ALA A 189 -17.19 1.98 -1.80
N THR A 190 -17.10 1.20 -2.86
CA THR A 190 -18.20 0.56 -3.57
C THR A 190 -17.95 -0.95 -3.70
N PRO A 191 -18.89 -1.76 -4.20
CA PRO A 191 -18.61 -3.15 -4.55
C PRO A 191 -17.38 -3.35 -5.44
N ALA A 192 -17.13 -2.40 -6.36
CA ALA A 192 -15.93 -2.44 -7.21
C ALA A 192 -14.62 -2.23 -6.44
N SER A 193 -14.67 -1.59 -5.25
CA SER A 193 -13.52 -1.48 -4.36
C SER A 193 -13.15 -2.83 -3.75
N ASP A 194 -14.13 -3.64 -3.36
CA ASP A 194 -13.90 -4.98 -2.83
C ASP A 194 -13.38 -5.94 -3.92
N VAL A 195 -13.84 -5.80 -5.17
CA VAL A 195 -13.31 -6.54 -6.32
C VAL A 195 -11.83 -6.20 -6.55
N TYR A 196 -11.46 -4.93 -6.47
CA TYR A 196 -10.08 -4.48 -6.58
C TYR A 196 -9.20 -5.09 -5.47
N ALA A 197 -9.63 -4.98 -4.22
CA ALA A 197 -8.91 -5.52 -3.07
C ALA A 197 -8.77 -7.05 -3.16
N LEU A 198 -9.82 -7.78 -3.60
CA LEU A 198 -9.75 -9.21 -3.84
C LEU A 198 -8.74 -9.55 -4.96
N ALA A 199 -8.61 -8.69 -5.98
CA ALA A 199 -7.61 -8.87 -7.04
C ALA A 199 -6.18 -8.67 -6.51
N VAL A 200 -5.96 -7.72 -5.58
CA VAL A 200 -4.67 -7.58 -4.88
C VAL A 200 -4.35 -8.85 -4.10
N VAL A 201 -5.32 -9.38 -3.33
CA VAL A 201 -5.17 -10.65 -2.61
C VAL A 201 -4.85 -11.81 -3.56
N ALA A 202 -5.54 -11.90 -4.70
CA ALA A 202 -5.31 -12.95 -5.69
C ALA A 202 -3.89 -12.86 -6.28
N TYR A 203 -3.43 -11.64 -6.58
CA TYR A 203 -2.07 -11.40 -7.08
C TYR A 203 -1.04 -11.89 -6.06
N GLU A 204 -1.20 -11.50 -4.78
CA GLU A 204 -0.30 -11.89 -3.70
C GLU A 204 -0.33 -13.40 -3.42
N LEU A 205 -1.50 -14.03 -3.43
CA LEU A 205 -1.61 -15.48 -3.26
C LEU A 205 -0.86 -16.26 -4.35
N LEU A 206 -0.87 -15.76 -5.59
CA LEU A 206 -0.22 -16.43 -6.73
C LEU A 206 1.27 -16.13 -6.85
N SER A 207 1.69 -14.90 -6.52
CA SER A 207 3.09 -14.47 -6.68
C SER A 207 3.90 -14.50 -5.38
N GLY A 208 3.25 -14.47 -4.21
CA GLY A 208 3.89 -14.29 -2.90
C GLY A 208 4.15 -12.83 -2.55
N GLU A 209 3.90 -11.90 -3.45
CA GLU A 209 4.16 -10.46 -3.30
C GLU A 209 2.96 -9.64 -3.76
N ARG A 210 2.73 -8.48 -3.13
CA ARG A 210 1.68 -7.55 -3.56
C ARG A 210 2.06 -6.84 -4.87
N PRO A 211 1.09 -6.43 -5.69
CA PRO A 211 1.37 -5.72 -6.94
C PRO A 211 2.08 -4.37 -6.69
N PHE A 212 1.78 -3.71 -5.59
CA PHE A 212 2.31 -2.40 -5.21
C PHE A 212 2.87 -2.47 -3.79
N GLU A 213 4.19 -2.62 -3.66
CA GLU A 213 4.90 -2.56 -2.38
C GLU A 213 5.80 -1.34 -2.33
N ASN A 214 5.77 -0.61 -1.23
CA ASN A 214 6.60 0.57 -1.03
C ASN A 214 7.03 0.69 0.44
N GLU A 215 8.12 1.44 0.68
CA GLU A 215 8.69 1.64 2.02
C GLU A 215 7.77 2.40 2.97
N SER A 216 6.79 3.14 2.47
CA SER A 216 5.82 3.86 3.30
C SER A 216 4.38 3.60 2.86
N PRO A 217 3.43 3.52 3.81
CA PRO A 217 2.02 3.34 3.50
C PRO A 217 1.45 4.41 2.56
N THR A 218 1.95 5.64 2.65
CA THR A 218 1.53 6.74 1.77
C THR A 218 2.03 6.53 0.33
N ALA A 219 3.26 6.07 0.15
CA ALA A 219 3.80 5.75 -1.18
C ALA A 219 3.07 4.54 -1.78
N GLU A 220 2.72 3.56 -0.96
CA GLU A 220 1.94 2.40 -1.36
C GLU A 220 0.53 2.79 -1.81
N ALA A 221 -0.18 3.63 -1.05
CA ALA A 221 -1.47 4.21 -1.44
C ALA A 221 -1.37 5.02 -2.75
N ALA A 222 -0.33 5.83 -2.91
CA ALA A 222 -0.08 6.58 -4.14
C ALA A 222 0.19 5.66 -5.35
N ALA A 223 0.82 4.50 -5.14
CA ALA A 223 1.04 3.50 -6.18
C ALA A 223 -0.28 2.85 -6.62
N HIS A 224 -1.20 2.56 -5.70
CA HIS A 224 -2.55 2.11 -6.04
C HIS A 224 -3.29 3.10 -6.94
N VAL A 225 -3.09 4.40 -6.76
CA VAL A 225 -3.70 5.44 -7.61
C VAL A 225 -3.01 5.56 -8.97
N ASN A 226 -1.66 5.58 -9.01
CA ASN A 226 -0.92 6.07 -10.17
C ASN A 226 -0.06 5.03 -10.88
N ALA A 227 0.42 3.99 -10.18
CA ALA A 227 1.36 3.05 -10.78
C ALA A 227 0.66 2.08 -11.76
N PRO A 228 1.30 1.73 -12.88
CA PRO A 228 0.79 0.67 -13.76
C PRO A 228 0.76 -0.67 -13.03
N VAL A 229 -0.18 -1.52 -13.40
CA VAL A 229 -0.27 -2.88 -12.85
C VAL A 229 0.92 -3.69 -13.36
N PRO A 230 1.77 -4.24 -12.46
CA PRO A 230 2.93 -5.02 -12.89
C PRO A 230 2.49 -6.38 -13.46
N SER A 231 3.26 -6.88 -14.45
CA SER A 231 3.05 -8.20 -15.01
C SER A 231 3.30 -9.29 -13.97
N ILE A 232 2.31 -10.13 -13.70
CA ILE A 232 2.48 -11.28 -12.82
C ILE A 232 3.28 -12.39 -13.53
N ALA A 233 3.14 -12.51 -14.85
CA ALA A 233 3.87 -13.50 -15.64
C ALA A 233 5.37 -13.17 -15.74
N GLU A 234 5.77 -11.88 -15.64
CA GLU A 234 7.19 -11.51 -15.56
C GLU A 234 7.77 -11.78 -14.16
N ARG A 235 6.96 -11.72 -13.11
CA ARG A 235 7.40 -12.05 -11.73
C ARG A 235 7.45 -13.56 -11.48
N CYS A 236 6.56 -14.32 -12.11
CA CYS A 236 6.39 -15.76 -11.89
C CYS A 236 6.36 -16.49 -13.25
N GLU A 237 7.50 -17.00 -13.70
CA GLU A 237 7.66 -17.67 -15.00
C GLU A 237 6.74 -18.88 -15.21
N ASN A 238 6.25 -19.49 -14.14
CA ASN A 238 5.32 -20.62 -14.15
C ASN A 238 3.85 -20.23 -14.30
N LEU A 239 3.54 -18.93 -14.31
CA LEU A 239 2.18 -18.42 -14.49
C LEU A 239 1.94 -17.99 -15.95
N PRO A 240 0.73 -18.22 -16.49
CA PRO A 240 0.40 -17.87 -17.86
C PRO A 240 0.30 -16.36 -18.07
N ARG A 241 0.71 -15.87 -19.26
CA ARG A 241 0.67 -14.45 -19.62
C ARG A 241 -0.74 -13.90 -19.72
N GLU A 242 -1.72 -14.74 -19.95
CA GLU A 242 -3.14 -14.40 -19.99
C GLU A 242 -3.62 -13.76 -18.67
N LEU A 243 -2.96 -14.08 -17.55
CA LEU A 243 -3.24 -13.48 -16.25
C LEU A 243 -2.99 -11.97 -16.21
N ASP A 244 -2.03 -11.46 -16.96
CA ASP A 244 -1.74 -10.04 -17.00
C ASP A 244 -2.97 -9.22 -17.43
N GLY A 245 -3.71 -9.69 -18.45
CA GLY A 245 -4.95 -9.06 -18.89
C GLY A 245 -6.05 -9.10 -17.83
N VAL A 246 -6.16 -10.21 -17.10
CA VAL A 246 -7.13 -10.37 -16.00
C VAL A 246 -6.82 -9.37 -14.89
N PHE A 247 -5.55 -9.30 -14.45
CA PHE A 247 -5.14 -8.37 -13.39
C PHE A 247 -5.18 -6.90 -13.84
N GLN A 248 -4.81 -6.58 -15.07
CA GLN A 248 -4.95 -5.22 -15.61
C GLN A 248 -6.40 -4.72 -15.58
N ARG A 249 -7.37 -5.59 -15.86
CA ARG A 249 -8.79 -5.25 -15.75
C ARG A 249 -9.25 -5.18 -14.30
N ALA A 250 -8.95 -6.16 -13.45
CA ALA A 250 -9.40 -6.19 -12.06
C ALA A 250 -8.80 -5.05 -11.22
N LEU A 251 -7.55 -4.66 -11.50
CA LEU A 251 -6.82 -3.57 -10.85
C LEU A 251 -6.89 -2.26 -11.64
N ALA A 252 -7.86 -2.10 -12.55
CA ALA A 252 -8.09 -0.85 -13.27
C ALA A 252 -8.34 0.30 -12.28
N LYS A 253 -7.75 1.47 -12.56
CA LYS A 253 -7.88 2.65 -11.67
C LYS A 253 -9.30 3.17 -11.65
N ASP A 254 -9.96 3.19 -12.80
CA ASP A 254 -11.39 3.50 -12.94
C ASP A 254 -12.24 2.29 -12.48
N PRO A 255 -13.09 2.43 -11.44
CA PRO A 255 -13.96 1.35 -10.96
C PRO A 255 -14.90 0.79 -12.04
N GLY A 256 -15.35 1.63 -12.97
CA GLY A 256 -16.27 1.24 -14.06
C GLY A 256 -15.63 0.30 -15.10
N ARG A 257 -14.30 0.19 -15.11
CA ARG A 257 -13.57 -0.70 -16.02
C ARG A 257 -13.26 -2.08 -15.43
N ARG A 258 -13.54 -2.27 -14.14
CA ARG A 258 -13.33 -3.54 -13.42
C ARG A 258 -14.40 -4.58 -13.77
N TYR A 259 -14.29 -5.74 -13.16
CA TYR A 259 -15.34 -6.76 -13.22
C TYR A 259 -16.56 -6.32 -12.41
N PRO A 260 -17.78 -6.59 -12.89
CA PRO A 260 -19.01 -6.17 -12.20
C PRO A 260 -19.28 -6.93 -10.90
N SER A 261 -18.64 -8.11 -10.72
CA SER A 261 -18.75 -8.91 -9.51
C SER A 261 -17.43 -9.61 -9.17
N ALA A 262 -17.26 -9.99 -7.90
CA ALA A 262 -16.11 -10.75 -7.45
C ALA A 262 -16.06 -12.15 -8.10
N ARG A 263 -17.22 -12.78 -8.31
CA ARG A 263 -17.30 -14.09 -9.00
C ARG A 263 -16.89 -14.02 -10.45
N GLU A 264 -17.26 -12.98 -11.19
CA GLU A 264 -16.82 -12.82 -12.57
C GLU A 264 -15.31 -12.66 -12.67
N PHE A 265 -14.72 -11.85 -11.79
CA PHE A 265 -13.25 -11.74 -11.70
C PHE A 265 -12.59 -13.12 -11.49
N VAL A 266 -13.05 -13.89 -10.49
CA VAL A 266 -12.44 -15.19 -10.17
C VAL A 266 -12.71 -16.23 -11.27
N ALA A 267 -13.84 -16.16 -11.97
CA ALA A 267 -14.12 -17.02 -13.13
C ALA A 267 -13.14 -16.77 -14.30
N GLU A 268 -12.85 -15.50 -14.60
CA GLU A 268 -11.84 -15.12 -15.61
C GLU A 268 -10.43 -15.56 -15.19
N LEU A 269 -10.09 -15.37 -13.90
CA LEU A 269 -8.83 -15.84 -13.34
C LEU A 269 -8.66 -17.35 -13.50
N ARG A 270 -9.73 -18.11 -13.24
CA ARG A 270 -9.74 -19.58 -13.45
C ARG A 270 -9.56 -19.93 -14.92
N GLY A 271 -10.27 -19.24 -15.83
CA GLY A 271 -10.14 -19.43 -17.27
C GLY A 271 -8.69 -19.27 -17.73
N ALA A 272 -8.04 -18.16 -17.35
CA ALA A 272 -6.66 -17.87 -17.69
C ALA A 272 -5.67 -18.94 -17.16
N LEU A 273 -5.87 -19.41 -15.92
CA LEU A 273 -5.05 -20.47 -15.33
C LEU A 273 -5.27 -21.84 -15.99
N SER A 274 -6.49 -22.11 -16.52
CA SER A 274 -6.83 -23.40 -17.14
C SER A 274 -6.30 -23.53 -18.57
N HIS A 275 -6.19 -22.42 -19.31
CA HIS A 275 -5.68 -22.46 -20.70
C HIS A 275 -4.24 -22.92 -20.79
N SER A 276 -3.42 -22.70 -19.76
CA SER A 276 -2.03 -23.20 -19.69
C SER A 276 -1.93 -24.70 -19.47
N ALA A 277 -2.90 -25.31 -18.81
CA ALA A 277 -2.91 -26.75 -18.56
C ALA A 277 -3.27 -27.58 -19.83
N GLY A 278 -3.90 -26.91 -20.82
CA GLY A 278 -4.29 -27.56 -22.09
C GLY A 278 -3.19 -27.59 -23.15
N THR A 279 -2.06 -26.91 -22.96
CA THR A 279 -0.94 -26.92 -23.91
C THR A 279 0.16 -27.92 -23.54
N THR A 280 -0.18 -28.96 -22.77
CA THR A 280 0.68 -30.14 -22.73
C THR A 280 0.50 -30.86 -24.06
N GLN A 281 1.31 -30.52 -25.06
CA GLN A 281 1.47 -31.34 -26.25
C GLN A 281 1.71 -32.75 -25.79
N GLU A 282 0.80 -33.65 -26.19
CA GLU A 282 1.03 -35.09 -26.19
C GLU A 282 2.36 -35.34 -26.89
N PHE A 283 3.43 -35.53 -26.14
CA PHE A 283 4.67 -36.05 -26.67
C PHE A 283 4.37 -37.47 -27.16
N ALA A 284 4.14 -37.60 -28.46
CA ALA A 284 4.18 -38.87 -29.10
C ALA A 284 5.51 -39.57 -28.71
N PRO A 285 5.47 -40.88 -28.33
CA PRO A 285 6.67 -41.55 -27.88
C PRO A 285 7.65 -41.67 -29.06
N THR A 286 8.65 -40.80 -29.09
CA THR A 286 9.78 -40.96 -30.02
C THR A 286 10.58 -42.17 -29.61
N ARG A 287 10.62 -43.19 -30.49
CA ARG A 287 11.49 -44.35 -30.37
C ARG A 287 12.93 -43.91 -30.11
N PRO A 288 13.64 -44.52 -29.16
CA PRO A 288 15.02 -44.17 -28.88
C PRO A 288 15.92 -44.56 -30.05
N THR A 289 16.35 -43.61 -30.86
CA THR A 289 17.49 -43.82 -31.77
C THR A 289 18.76 -43.81 -30.92
N ARG A 290 19.44 -44.98 -30.84
CA ARG A 290 20.77 -45.13 -30.26
C ARG A 290 21.72 -44.18 -30.99
N ARG A 291 22.11 -43.09 -30.36
CA ARG A 291 23.26 -42.26 -30.77
C ARG A 291 24.45 -42.60 -29.88
N THR A 292 25.49 -43.11 -30.53
CA THR A 292 26.81 -43.30 -29.95
C THR A 292 27.42 -41.96 -29.56
N PRO A 293 28.04 -41.81 -28.36
CA PRO A 293 28.60 -40.53 -27.95
C PRO A 293 29.94 -40.29 -28.67
N ALA A 294 29.98 -39.26 -29.49
CA ALA A 294 31.23 -38.71 -30.04
C ALA A 294 31.95 -37.91 -28.93
N ARG A 295 32.69 -38.61 -28.12
CA ARG A 295 33.45 -38.04 -26.94
C ARG A 295 34.68 -37.21 -27.30
N TRP A 296 34.88 -36.84 -28.58
CA TRP A 296 36.13 -36.23 -29.07
C TRP A 296 36.02 -34.75 -29.47
N LEU A 297 34.82 -34.14 -29.46
CA LEU A 297 34.64 -32.74 -29.89
C LEU A 297 34.71 -31.69 -28.77
N VAL A 298 34.64 -32.10 -27.50
CA VAL A 298 34.65 -31.15 -26.36
C VAL A 298 36.03 -30.52 -26.09
N PRO A 299 37.21 -31.24 -26.21
CA PRO A 299 38.49 -30.62 -25.97
C PRO A 299 38.94 -29.66 -27.07
N LEU A 300 38.44 -29.77 -28.31
CA LEU A 300 38.80 -28.87 -29.41
C LEU A 300 38.14 -27.49 -29.30
N ALA A 301 36.92 -27.42 -28.80
CA ALA A 301 36.20 -26.16 -28.58
C ALA A 301 36.78 -25.31 -27.44
N LEU A 302 37.32 -25.94 -26.40
CA LEU A 302 37.97 -25.27 -25.28
C LEU A 302 39.34 -24.66 -25.66
N LEU A 303 40.05 -25.27 -26.59
CA LEU A 303 41.37 -24.79 -27.06
C LEU A 303 41.23 -23.56 -27.97
N LEU A 304 40.16 -23.44 -28.74
CA LEU A 304 39.88 -22.28 -29.59
C LEU A 304 39.35 -21.08 -28.78
N LEU A 305 38.66 -21.31 -27.67
CA LEU A 305 38.16 -20.26 -26.77
C LEU A 305 39.33 -19.60 -25.96
N ALA A 306 40.35 -20.38 -25.57
CA ALA A 306 41.52 -19.87 -24.85
C ALA A 306 42.42 -19.00 -25.75
N GLY A 307 42.47 -19.27 -27.06
CA GLY A 307 43.24 -18.47 -28.04
C GLY A 307 42.61 -17.08 -28.31
N ALA A 308 41.29 -16.97 -28.28
CA ALA A 308 40.60 -15.70 -28.52
C ALA A 308 40.71 -14.70 -27.36
N ILE A 309 40.82 -15.19 -26.12
CA ILE A 309 40.98 -14.32 -24.91
C ILE A 309 42.40 -13.74 -24.83
N GLY A 310 43.43 -14.47 -25.29
CA GLY A 310 44.82 -14.00 -25.31
C GLY A 310 45.09 -12.83 -26.27
N ALA A 311 44.37 -12.75 -27.39
CA ALA A 311 44.54 -11.69 -28.39
C ALA A 311 43.83 -10.36 -27.96
N ALA A 312 42.77 -10.40 -27.15
CA ALA A 312 42.07 -9.22 -26.69
C ALA A 312 42.82 -8.44 -25.58
N VAL A 313 43.65 -9.13 -24.79
CA VAL A 313 44.40 -8.49 -23.68
C VAL A 313 45.66 -7.78 -24.19
N ALA A 314 46.25 -8.18 -25.32
CA ALA A 314 47.44 -7.54 -25.89
C ALA A 314 47.15 -6.19 -26.58
N ALA A 315 45.89 -5.92 -26.97
CA ALA A 315 45.48 -4.68 -27.66
C ALA A 315 45.23 -3.50 -26.73
N ILE A 316 45.11 -3.72 -25.40
CA ILE A 316 44.71 -2.69 -24.41
C ILE A 316 45.95 -1.99 -23.77
N VAL A 317 47.18 -2.54 -23.96
CA VAL A 317 48.38 -2.06 -23.21
C VAL A 317 49.23 -1.06 -24.01
N THR A 318 48.93 -0.77 -25.29
CA THR A 318 49.81 0.06 -26.16
C THR A 318 49.22 1.38 -26.64
N SER A 319 48.25 1.99 -25.98
CA SER A 319 47.87 3.37 -26.30
C SER A 319 47.71 4.24 -25.06
N GLY A 320 48.89 4.70 -24.57
CA GLY A 320 48.96 5.76 -23.59
C GLY A 320 49.36 7.07 -24.23
N GLY A 321 48.63 8.14 -23.92
CA GLY A 321 49.14 9.51 -23.95
C GLY A 321 48.53 10.44 -24.99
N GLY A 322 47.83 11.50 -24.51
CA GLY A 322 47.61 12.71 -25.29
C GLY A 322 46.29 13.42 -25.01
N SER A 323 46.36 14.30 -24.07
CA SER A 323 45.64 15.60 -23.90
C SER A 323 44.29 15.88 -24.56
N LYS A 324 43.46 16.43 -23.75
CA LYS A 324 42.03 16.73 -23.85
C LYS A 324 41.67 17.88 -24.79
N ALA A 325 40.64 17.70 -25.61
CA ALA A 325 39.70 18.74 -26.00
C ALA A 325 38.30 18.14 -26.04
N ASN A 326 37.40 18.67 -25.26
CA ASN A 326 35.97 18.26 -25.25
C ASN A 326 35.30 18.79 -26.50
N VAL A 327 35.03 17.92 -27.47
CA VAL A 327 34.16 18.22 -28.62
C VAL A 327 32.85 17.49 -28.44
N VAL A 328 31.77 18.23 -28.24
CA VAL A 328 30.41 17.66 -28.22
C VAL A 328 29.90 17.63 -29.66
N THR A 329 29.81 16.43 -30.23
CA THR A 329 29.21 16.24 -31.57
C THR A 329 27.75 15.79 -31.41
N ARG A 330 26.82 16.61 -31.91
CA ARG A 330 25.40 16.26 -31.96
C ARG A 330 25.04 15.91 -33.41
N THR A 331 24.74 14.65 -33.65
CA THR A 331 24.30 14.16 -34.96
C THR A 331 22.78 14.21 -35.04
N ILE A 332 22.22 14.93 -36.01
CA ILE A 332 20.80 14.92 -36.34
C ILE A 332 20.64 14.19 -37.67
N ALA A 333 19.95 13.05 -37.66
CA ALA A 333 19.65 12.29 -38.86
C ALA A 333 18.40 12.88 -39.55
N GLY A 334 18.58 13.45 -40.74
CA GLY A 334 17.53 13.81 -41.67
C GLY A 334 17.77 13.11 -43.00
N THR A 335 16.70 12.68 -43.64
CA THR A 335 16.72 11.97 -44.93
C THR A 335 17.42 12.83 -46.00
N GLY A 336 18.66 12.45 -46.37
CA GLY A 336 19.37 13.04 -47.49
C GLY A 336 20.62 13.84 -47.12
N GLY A 337 21.74 13.16 -46.88
CA GLY A 337 23.09 13.74 -46.90
C GLY A 337 23.59 14.33 -45.57
N THR A 338 24.76 13.87 -45.17
CA THR A 338 25.46 14.32 -43.97
C THR A 338 26.21 15.62 -44.24
N THR A 339 25.82 16.72 -43.61
CA THR A 339 26.56 17.99 -43.67
C THR A 339 27.09 18.34 -42.29
N THR A 340 28.41 18.45 -42.14
CA THR A 340 29.06 18.87 -40.92
C THR A 340 29.19 20.39 -40.88
N VAL A 341 28.51 21.06 -39.96
CA VAL A 341 28.66 22.51 -39.75
C VAL A 341 29.53 22.74 -38.52
N ARG A 342 30.65 23.45 -38.73
CA ARG A 342 31.59 23.91 -37.70
C ARG A 342 31.20 25.34 -37.30
N GLN A 343 30.65 25.50 -36.10
CA GLN A 343 30.29 26.84 -35.60
C GLN A 343 31.33 27.30 -34.58
N THR A 344 32.05 28.39 -34.93
CA THR A 344 32.96 29.08 -34.04
C THR A 344 32.19 30.19 -33.32
N VAL A 345 32.11 30.13 -31.99
CA VAL A 345 31.47 31.17 -31.18
C VAL A 345 32.53 32.19 -30.76
N THR A 346 32.45 33.41 -31.29
CA THR A 346 33.22 34.55 -30.87
C THR A 346 32.43 35.36 -29.86
N HIS A 347 32.95 35.56 -28.66
CA HIS A 347 32.36 36.44 -27.66
C HIS A 347 32.72 37.90 -28.02
N GLU A 348 31.75 38.70 -28.47
CA GLU A 348 31.83 40.15 -28.48
C GLU A 348 31.24 40.70 -27.14
N THR A 349 32.12 41.46 -26.47
CA THR A 349 31.71 42.22 -25.28
C THR A 349 31.06 43.52 -25.71
N THR A 350 29.75 43.60 -25.61
CA THR A 350 28.99 44.86 -25.88
C THR A 350 28.70 45.57 -24.56
N ALA A 351 28.99 46.87 -24.52
CA ALA A 351 28.84 47.75 -23.38
C ALA A 351 27.36 47.83 -22.90
N ALA A 352 27.21 48.01 -21.60
CA ALA A 352 25.95 48.05 -20.87
C ALA A 352 25.00 49.15 -21.32
N ALA A 353 23.76 48.75 -21.64
CA ALA A 353 22.61 49.66 -21.75
C ALA A 353 22.03 49.97 -20.37
N PRO A 354 21.41 51.15 -20.13
CA PRO A 354 20.87 51.47 -18.81
C PRO A 354 19.73 50.54 -18.38
N ALA A 355 19.71 50.19 -17.11
CA ALA A 355 18.77 49.25 -16.50
C ALA A 355 17.31 49.73 -16.66
N PRO A 356 16.35 48.84 -16.96
CA PRO A 356 14.93 49.14 -16.94
C PRO A 356 14.46 49.42 -15.50
N PRO A 357 13.39 50.19 -15.29
CA PRO A 357 12.84 50.48 -13.97
C PRO A 357 12.44 49.17 -13.25
N PRO A 358 12.53 49.11 -11.91
CA PRO A 358 12.19 47.90 -11.17
C PRO A 358 10.72 47.53 -11.42
N PRO A 359 10.41 46.22 -11.50
CA PRO A 359 9.02 45.77 -11.66
C PRO A 359 8.20 46.17 -10.41
N PRO A 360 6.89 46.42 -10.57
CA PRO A 360 6.02 46.73 -9.43
C PRO A 360 6.08 45.60 -8.40
N PRO A 361 5.93 45.89 -7.11
CA PRO A 361 5.96 44.89 -6.04
C PRO A 361 4.88 43.83 -6.32
N PRO A 362 5.17 42.55 -6.06
CA PRO A 362 4.20 41.49 -6.26
C PRO A 362 2.94 41.77 -5.41
N PRO A 363 1.74 41.42 -5.89
CA PRO A 363 0.52 41.58 -5.14
C PRO A 363 0.63 40.82 -3.81
N PRO A 364 0.02 41.33 -2.70
CA PRO A 364 0.05 40.65 -1.43
C PRO A 364 -0.47 39.23 -1.58
N PRO A 365 0.13 38.23 -0.91
CA PRO A 365 -0.31 36.84 -1.02
C PRO A 365 -1.79 36.75 -0.65
N ALA A 366 -2.55 36.04 -1.49
CA ALA A 366 -3.98 35.81 -1.27
C ALA A 366 -4.21 35.27 0.13
N ALA A 367 -5.21 35.82 0.84
CA ALA A 367 -5.53 35.41 2.20
C ALA A 367 -5.80 33.90 2.24
N VAL A 368 -4.98 33.16 3.00
CA VAL A 368 -5.10 31.71 3.15
C VAL A 368 -6.31 31.44 4.05
N THR A 369 -7.42 30.96 3.48
CA THR A 369 -8.66 30.66 4.19
C THR A 369 -8.72 29.18 4.54
N GLY A 370 -9.21 28.83 5.75
CA GLY A 370 -9.37 27.44 6.23
C GLY A 370 -9.17 27.32 7.74
N SER A 371 -9.56 26.19 8.33
CA SER A 371 -9.24 25.84 9.71
C SER A 371 -7.74 25.55 9.86
N GLY A 372 -7.19 25.64 11.09
CA GLY A 372 -5.79 25.30 11.33
C GLY A 372 -5.43 23.88 10.90
N HIS A 373 -6.31 22.91 11.15
CA HIS A 373 -6.17 21.52 10.72
C HIS A 373 -6.09 21.39 9.19
N SER A 374 -7.08 21.94 8.49
CA SER A 374 -7.13 21.89 7.01
C SER A 374 -5.92 22.55 6.36
N LEU A 375 -5.42 23.66 6.93
CA LEU A 375 -4.24 24.35 6.41
C LEU A 375 -2.95 23.54 6.65
N ASN A 376 -2.85 22.85 7.79
CA ASN A 376 -1.76 21.93 8.05
C ASN A 376 -1.74 20.78 7.01
N ASP A 377 -2.90 20.18 6.72
CA ASP A 377 -3.01 19.04 5.80
C ASP A 377 -2.70 19.45 4.36
N GLN A 378 -3.17 20.62 3.92
CA GLN A 378 -2.82 21.19 2.62
C GLN A 378 -1.31 21.49 2.52
N GLY A 379 -0.71 22.07 3.54
CA GLY A 379 0.72 22.36 3.59
C GLY A 379 1.56 21.09 3.62
N TYR A 380 1.12 20.09 4.37
CA TYR A 380 1.73 18.76 4.38
C TYR A 380 1.70 18.11 3.00
N SER A 381 0.53 18.08 2.35
CA SER A 381 0.36 17.52 1.00
C SER A 381 1.30 18.18 -0.03
N ARG A 382 1.44 19.51 0.00
CA ARG A 382 2.42 20.22 -0.86
C ARG A 382 3.86 19.82 -0.55
N SER A 383 4.21 19.70 0.74
CA SER A 383 5.53 19.24 1.15
C SER A 383 5.85 17.82 0.65
N GLN A 384 4.86 16.92 0.65
CA GLN A 384 5.00 15.57 0.09
C GLN A 384 5.20 15.59 -1.43
N ALA A 385 4.55 16.52 -2.14
CA ALA A 385 4.76 16.74 -3.56
C ALA A 385 6.10 17.44 -3.90
N GLY A 386 6.93 17.75 -2.88
CA GLY A 386 8.20 18.45 -3.05
C GLY A 386 8.07 19.98 -3.15
N ASP A 387 6.85 20.53 -3.14
CA ASP A 387 6.58 21.97 -3.15
C ASP A 387 6.68 22.56 -1.74
N TYR A 388 7.89 22.56 -1.20
CA TYR A 388 8.15 23.12 0.13
C TYR A 388 7.92 24.64 0.19
N ALA A 389 8.16 25.36 -0.90
CA ALA A 389 7.95 26.79 -0.98
C ALA A 389 6.46 27.15 -0.90
N GLY A 390 5.60 26.44 -1.64
CA GLY A 390 4.16 26.60 -1.59
C GLY A 390 3.52 26.08 -0.28
N ALA A 391 4.18 25.15 0.42
CA ALA A 391 3.73 24.62 1.71
C ALA A 391 3.89 25.64 2.86
N VAL A 392 4.99 26.41 2.88
CA VAL A 392 5.34 27.32 4.00
C VAL A 392 4.23 28.29 4.36
N PRO A 393 3.56 29.03 3.44
CA PRO A 393 2.50 29.98 3.82
C PRO A 393 1.29 29.28 4.46
N LEU A 394 0.91 28.10 3.97
CA LEU A 394 -0.18 27.29 4.53
C LEU A 394 0.16 26.84 5.96
N LEU A 395 1.35 26.26 6.14
CA LEU A 395 1.82 25.75 7.43
C LEU A 395 2.04 26.86 8.45
N ARG A 396 2.49 28.04 8.04
CA ARG A 396 2.57 29.22 8.95
C ARG A 396 1.19 29.61 9.45
N SER A 397 0.20 29.67 8.57
CA SER A 397 -1.19 29.97 8.97
C SER A 397 -1.78 28.87 9.86
N ALA A 398 -1.45 27.60 9.61
CA ALA A 398 -1.84 26.49 10.46
C ALA A 398 -1.25 26.62 11.88
N VAL A 399 0.07 26.84 11.99
CA VAL A 399 0.75 27.03 13.29
C VAL A 399 0.13 28.19 14.07
N GLN A 400 -0.19 29.32 13.39
CA GLN A 400 -0.81 30.45 14.04
C GLN A 400 -2.20 30.13 14.60
N LYS A 401 -3.03 29.39 13.84
CA LYS A 401 -4.40 29.04 14.25
C LYS A 401 -4.46 27.91 15.27
N LEU A 402 -3.46 27.02 15.32
CA LEU A 402 -3.41 25.89 16.25
C LEU A 402 -2.60 26.19 17.52
N ARG A 403 -2.04 27.39 17.62
CA ARG A 403 -1.19 27.78 18.74
C ARG A 403 -1.97 27.80 20.06
N GLY A 404 -1.46 27.09 21.05
CA GLY A 404 -2.00 27.05 22.41
C GLY A 404 -2.99 25.91 22.66
N LEU A 405 -3.23 25.04 21.69
CA LEU A 405 -4.04 23.83 21.90
C LEU A 405 -3.31 22.81 22.79
N GLY A 406 -1.99 22.86 22.82
CA GLY A 406 -1.15 22.07 23.72
C GLY A 406 -1.23 20.56 23.48
N PRO A 407 -0.96 19.75 24.53
CA PRO A 407 -0.94 18.29 24.40
C PRO A 407 -2.31 17.64 24.12
N SER A 408 -3.40 18.38 24.29
CA SER A 408 -4.76 17.88 24.05
C SER A 408 -5.12 17.78 22.57
N ASP A 409 -4.41 18.51 21.70
CA ASP A 409 -4.58 18.43 20.24
C ASP A 409 -3.22 18.25 19.57
N PRO A 410 -2.95 17.08 18.97
CA PRO A 410 -1.67 16.77 18.34
C PRO A 410 -1.35 17.65 17.12
N TYR A 411 -2.33 18.33 16.57
CA TYR A 411 -2.15 19.17 15.37
C TYR A 411 -1.25 20.38 15.60
N GLU A 412 -1.17 20.92 16.83
CA GLU A 412 -0.18 21.97 17.14
C GLU A 412 1.25 21.42 16.93
N ALA A 413 1.53 20.21 17.41
CA ALA A 413 2.82 19.56 17.22
C ALA A 413 3.10 19.25 15.74
N TYR A 414 2.11 18.72 15.02
CA TYR A 414 2.23 18.39 13.61
C TYR A 414 2.48 19.62 12.74
N ALA A 415 1.74 20.70 12.94
CA ALA A 415 1.93 21.93 12.18
C ALA A 415 3.33 22.53 12.40
N ASN A 416 3.80 22.51 13.63
CA ASN A 416 5.16 22.96 13.97
C ASN A 416 6.23 22.05 13.33
N TYR A 417 6.05 20.72 13.36
CA TYR A 417 6.97 19.80 12.72
C TYR A 417 6.99 19.98 11.19
N ASN A 418 5.83 20.02 10.55
CA ASN A 418 5.71 20.14 9.10
C ASN A 418 6.30 21.47 8.60
N LEU A 419 6.06 22.58 9.30
CA LEU A 419 6.65 23.88 8.97
C LEU A 419 8.18 23.86 9.14
N GLY A 420 8.66 23.34 10.26
CA GLY A 420 10.09 23.20 10.50
C GLY A 420 10.79 22.32 9.47
N TYR A 421 10.14 21.21 9.08
CA TYR A 421 10.66 20.33 8.05
C TYR A 421 10.71 21.01 6.68
N ALA A 422 9.64 21.69 6.26
CA ALA A 422 9.59 22.40 4.99
C ALA A 422 10.67 23.50 4.90
N LEU A 423 10.85 24.27 5.99
CA LEU A 423 11.90 25.27 6.07
C LEU A 423 13.31 24.66 6.00
N TYR A 424 13.55 23.53 6.68
CA TYR A 424 14.81 22.79 6.60
C TYR A 424 15.08 22.32 5.17
N ARG A 425 14.10 21.76 4.47
CA ARG A 425 14.22 21.31 3.07
C ARG A 425 14.51 22.44 2.09
N LEU A 426 14.12 23.69 2.41
CA LEU A 426 14.44 24.90 1.67
C LEU A 426 15.80 25.52 2.05
N GLY A 427 16.60 24.88 2.92
CA GLY A 427 17.87 25.42 3.42
C GLY A 427 17.70 26.58 4.43
N ARG A 428 16.47 26.87 4.90
CA ARG A 428 16.18 27.93 5.85
C ARG A 428 16.28 27.42 7.29
N CYS A 429 17.46 26.91 7.62
CA CYS A 429 17.70 26.12 8.83
C CYS A 429 17.47 26.90 10.12
N SER A 430 17.95 28.16 10.19
CA SER A 430 17.75 29.03 11.36
C SER A 430 16.27 29.30 11.67
N GLU A 431 15.45 29.41 10.63
CA GLU A 431 14.01 29.58 10.81
C GLU A 431 13.29 28.28 11.18
N ALA A 432 13.83 27.11 10.79
CA ALA A 432 13.24 25.80 11.10
C ALA A 432 13.37 25.43 12.58
N VAL A 433 14.47 25.80 13.23
CA VAL A 433 14.82 25.41 14.61
C VAL A 433 13.69 25.67 15.62
N PRO A 434 13.12 26.87 15.75
CA PRO A 434 12.11 27.15 16.79
C PRO A 434 10.84 26.29 16.61
N TYR A 435 10.43 25.98 15.39
CA TYR A 435 9.27 25.13 15.13
C TYR A 435 9.56 23.68 15.48
N LEU A 436 10.73 23.16 15.12
CA LEU A 436 11.15 21.79 15.47
C LEU A 436 11.32 21.61 16.99
N GLN A 437 11.84 22.64 17.69
CA GLN A 437 11.89 22.64 19.14
C GLN A 437 10.50 22.60 19.77
N ARG A 438 9.56 23.41 19.24
CA ARG A 438 8.17 23.41 19.72
C ARG A 438 7.48 22.06 19.48
N ALA A 439 7.63 21.46 18.30
CA ALA A 439 7.10 20.13 18.02
C ALA A 439 7.64 19.07 18.99
N ARG A 440 8.95 19.11 19.30
CA ARG A 440 9.58 18.20 20.26
C ARG A 440 9.09 18.42 21.70
N GLN A 441 8.80 19.66 22.09
CA GLN A 441 8.25 19.96 23.42
C GLN A 441 6.84 19.40 23.59
N LEU A 442 6.01 19.48 22.53
CA LEU A 442 4.64 18.99 22.54
C LEU A 442 4.55 17.46 22.50
N GLU A 443 5.46 16.81 21.76
CA GLU A 443 5.52 15.34 21.60
C GLU A 443 6.94 14.82 21.88
N PRO A 444 7.41 14.77 23.13
CA PRO A 444 8.78 14.38 23.47
C PRO A 444 9.10 12.91 23.15
N GLN A 445 8.09 12.04 23.05
CA GLN A 445 8.22 10.64 22.69
C GLN A 445 8.48 10.41 21.19
N ARG A 446 8.16 11.36 20.31
CA ARG A 446 8.44 11.27 18.89
C ARG A 446 9.91 11.56 18.59
N ARG A 447 10.54 10.68 17.82
CA ARG A 447 11.98 10.77 17.48
C ARG A 447 12.25 11.71 16.32
N GLU A 448 11.31 11.86 15.37
CA GLU A 448 11.49 12.59 14.12
C GLU A 448 11.79 14.08 14.33
N PRO A 449 11.03 14.85 15.15
CA PRO A 449 11.35 16.25 15.39
C PRO A 449 12.77 16.45 15.94
N GLY A 450 13.22 15.56 16.83
CA GLY A 450 14.56 15.61 17.41
C GLY A 450 15.68 15.29 16.39
N GLN A 451 15.42 14.40 15.44
CA GLN A 451 16.39 14.05 14.40
C GLN A 451 16.58 15.21 13.40
N ILE A 452 15.45 15.79 12.94
CA ILE A 452 15.52 16.94 12.01
C ILE A 452 16.07 18.19 12.69
N LEU A 453 15.73 18.43 13.97
CA LEU A 453 16.28 19.53 14.76
C LEU A 453 17.82 19.47 14.80
N LYS A 454 18.41 18.31 15.14
CA LYS A 454 19.87 18.13 15.15
C LYS A 454 20.51 18.40 13.78
N ARG A 455 19.82 18.12 12.68
CA ARG A 455 20.30 18.41 11.33
C ARG A 455 20.18 19.90 11.01
N ALA A 456 19.07 20.53 11.38
CA ALA A 456 18.85 21.95 11.18
C ALA A 456 19.81 22.84 12.01
N GLU A 457 20.22 22.40 13.20
CA GLU A 457 21.20 23.09 14.04
C GLU A 457 22.65 23.03 13.48
N ARG A 458 22.93 22.09 12.56
CA ARG A 458 24.26 21.91 11.93
C ARG A 458 24.33 22.48 10.51
N CYS A 459 23.24 22.96 10.00
CA CYS A 459 23.08 23.52 8.69
C CYS A 459 23.39 25.04 8.71
#